data_ffaff40abf2836b532f78127a8f3287d
#
_entry.id   ffaff40abf2836b532f78127a8f3287d
#
_cell.length_a   1.000
_cell.length_b   1.000
_cell.length_c   1.000
_cell.angle_alpha   90.00
_cell.angle_beta   90.00
_cell.angle_gamma   90.00
#
_symmetry.space_group_name_H-M   'P 1'
#
loop_
_entity.id
_entity.type
_entity.pdbx_description
1 polymer ?
#
loop_
_entity_poly.entity_id
_entity_poly.type
_entity_poly.pdbx_seq_one_letter_code
_entity_poly.pdbx_strand_id
1 'polypeptide(L)'
;LIAVHSDIEPYKLAFEINKKLKIQLKRSSFDLSFKNKSSVFDLYKHISEVFNTKLYLILNKSTDKKKIEGQLLFENFDEQSYLIPELRKAQYLLKIEGGGFNIDNLLKKLNEIDNVISTYRTEVSSIKSKYNLIFE
;
A
#
# COMPACT_ATOMS: atom_id res chain seq x y z
N LEU A 1 10.17 1.44 -3.87
CA LEU A 1 9.12 1.19 -2.88
C LEU A 1 9.29 2.12 -1.69
N ILE A 2 8.20 2.71 -1.27
CA ILE A 2 8.17 3.58 -0.11
C ILE A 2 7.25 2.96 0.94
N ALA A 3 7.75 2.82 2.14
CA ALA A 3 6.96 2.40 3.29
C ALA A 3 6.36 3.64 3.95
N VAL A 4 5.06 3.58 4.26
CA VAL A 4 4.35 4.71 4.84
C VAL A 4 3.72 4.30 6.16
N HIS A 5 4.05 5.05 7.22
CA HIS A 5 3.45 4.86 8.54
C HIS A 5 2.36 5.89 8.72
N SER A 6 1.12 5.44 8.81
CA SER A 6 -0.02 6.30 9.02
C SER A 6 -1.16 5.49 9.60
N ASP A 7 -1.89 6.08 10.53
CA ASP A 7 -3.03 5.41 11.17
C ASP A 7 -4.37 5.75 10.55
N ILE A 8 -4.39 6.62 9.55
CA ILE A 8 -5.67 7.01 8.94
C ILE A 8 -6.16 5.94 7.96
N GLU A 9 -7.44 6.01 7.68
CA GLU A 9 -8.09 5.06 6.79
C GLU A 9 -7.58 5.18 5.36
N PRO A 10 -7.60 4.07 4.60
CA PRO A 10 -7.02 4.07 3.25
C PRO A 10 -7.54 5.14 2.33
N TYR A 11 -8.86 5.36 2.30
CA TYR A 11 -9.44 6.36 1.40
C TYR A 11 -9.03 7.79 1.80
N LYS A 12 -8.84 8.02 3.07
CA LYS A 12 -8.38 9.33 3.55
C LYS A 12 -6.93 9.58 3.18
N LEU A 13 -6.10 8.56 3.34
CA LEU A 13 -4.69 8.68 2.95
C LEU A 13 -4.57 8.89 1.44
N ALA A 14 -5.33 8.15 0.64
CA ALA A 14 -5.35 8.33 -0.80
C ALA A 14 -5.76 9.76 -1.18
N PHE A 15 -6.77 10.30 -0.51
CA PHE A 15 -7.23 11.66 -0.74
C PHE A 15 -6.13 12.68 -0.42
N GLU A 16 -5.47 12.52 0.71
CA GLU A 16 -4.40 13.43 1.13
C GLU A 16 -3.19 13.37 0.18
N ILE A 17 -2.84 12.16 -0.26
CA ILE A 17 -1.77 12.00 -1.24
C ILE A 17 -2.14 12.64 -2.57
N ASN A 18 -3.36 12.43 -3.03
CA ASN A 18 -3.83 13.03 -4.28
C ASN A 18 -3.74 14.55 -4.24
N LYS A 19 -4.15 15.12 -3.13
CA LYS A 19 -4.14 16.55 -2.93
C LYS A 19 -2.70 17.09 -2.89
N LYS A 20 -1.82 16.38 -2.20
CA LYS A 20 -0.42 16.81 -2.02
C LYS A 20 0.39 16.68 -3.29
N LEU A 21 0.22 15.57 -4.01
CA LEU A 21 1.00 15.27 -5.20
C LEU A 21 0.31 15.67 -6.49
N LYS A 22 -0.94 16.12 -6.42
CA LYS A 22 -1.77 16.47 -7.57
C LYS A 22 -1.90 15.30 -8.55
N ILE A 23 -2.24 14.14 -8.01
CA ILE A 23 -2.47 12.91 -8.76
C ILE A 23 -3.87 12.39 -8.47
N GLN A 24 -4.23 11.26 -9.08
CA GLN A 24 -5.56 10.68 -8.95
C GLN A 24 -5.48 9.19 -8.62
N LEU A 25 -5.10 8.89 -7.39
CA LEU A 25 -5.22 7.53 -6.89
C LEU A 25 -6.70 7.20 -6.76
N LYS A 26 -7.11 6.11 -7.39
CA LYS A 26 -8.50 5.63 -7.36
C LYS A 26 -8.51 4.21 -6.83
N ARG A 27 -9.55 3.89 -6.07
CA ARG A 27 -9.74 2.54 -5.59
C ARG A 27 -9.81 1.58 -6.77
N SER A 28 -8.98 0.56 -6.74
CA SER A 28 -8.98 -0.43 -7.81
C SER A 28 -10.26 -1.26 -7.76
N SER A 29 -10.72 -1.70 -8.93
CA SER A 29 -11.88 -2.60 -9.01
C SER A 29 -11.59 -3.94 -8.37
N PHE A 30 -10.33 -4.32 -8.30
CA PHE A 30 -9.91 -5.59 -7.72
C PHE A 30 -8.85 -5.35 -6.67
N ASP A 31 -9.04 -5.96 -5.51
CA ASP A 31 -8.03 -5.96 -4.48
C ASP A 31 -6.96 -7.00 -4.81
N LEU A 32 -5.79 -6.85 -4.19
CA LEU A 32 -4.75 -7.86 -4.35
C LEU A 32 -5.14 -9.08 -3.53
N SER A 33 -5.21 -10.22 -4.20
CA SER A 33 -5.51 -11.49 -3.55
C SER A 33 -4.59 -12.57 -4.11
N PHE A 34 -4.37 -13.59 -3.31
CA PHE A 34 -3.51 -14.71 -3.70
C PHE A 34 -4.31 -16.00 -3.61
N LYS A 35 -4.12 -16.88 -4.61
CA LYS A 35 -4.94 -18.08 -4.77
C LYS A 35 -5.03 -18.97 -3.54
N ASN A 36 -3.97 -19.08 -2.78
CA ASN A 36 -3.90 -19.98 -1.63
C ASN A 36 -4.10 -19.28 -0.30
N LYS A 37 -4.51 -18.04 -0.32
CA LYS A 37 -4.72 -17.25 0.90
C LYS A 37 -6.05 -16.56 0.85
N SER A 38 -6.73 -16.51 1.99
CA SER A 38 -7.96 -15.75 2.13
C SER A 38 -7.70 -14.26 2.30
N SER A 39 -6.45 -13.87 2.28
CA SER A 39 -6.05 -12.49 2.52
C SER A 39 -6.27 -11.61 1.30
N VAL A 40 -6.83 -10.45 1.53
CA VAL A 40 -7.11 -9.46 0.50
C VAL A 40 -6.51 -8.14 0.94
N PHE A 41 -5.84 -7.46 0.01
CA PHE A 41 -5.17 -6.20 0.30
C PHE A 41 -5.77 -5.08 -0.54
N ASP A 42 -6.19 -4.01 0.12
CA ASP A 42 -6.77 -2.84 -0.55
C ASP A 42 -5.74 -2.18 -1.45
N LEU A 43 -6.18 -1.78 -2.62
CA LEU A 43 -5.30 -1.20 -3.64
C LEU A 43 -5.91 0.05 -4.24
N TYR A 44 -5.12 1.12 -4.28
CA TYR A 44 -5.43 2.35 -5.00
C TYR A 44 -4.39 2.55 -6.08
N LYS A 45 -4.82 3.00 -7.25
CA LYS A 45 -3.96 3.07 -8.42
C LYS A 45 -4.08 4.42 -9.14
N HIS A 46 -2.95 4.96 -9.55
CA HIS A 46 -2.86 6.12 -10.41
C HIS A 46 -1.99 5.79 -11.61
N ILE A 47 -2.49 6.05 -12.79
CA ILE A 47 -1.76 5.82 -14.03
C ILE A 47 -1.69 7.14 -14.80
N SER A 48 -0.49 7.53 -15.18
CA SER A 48 -0.27 8.67 -16.06
C SER A 48 0.39 8.20 -17.35
N GLU A 49 -0.34 8.26 -18.45
CA GLU A 49 0.23 7.90 -19.74
C GLU A 49 1.20 8.96 -20.23
N VAL A 50 0.94 10.22 -19.92
CA VAL A 50 1.78 11.34 -20.32
C VAL A 50 3.19 11.20 -19.77
N PHE A 51 3.30 10.83 -18.49
CA PHE A 51 4.59 10.68 -17.82
C PHE A 51 5.06 9.23 -17.76
N ASN A 52 4.30 8.32 -18.32
CA ASN A 52 4.58 6.89 -18.29
C ASN A 52 4.90 6.42 -16.86
N THR A 53 4.02 6.76 -15.94
CA THR A 53 4.19 6.49 -14.53
C THR A 53 2.96 5.80 -13.96
N LYS A 54 3.20 4.81 -13.11
CA LYS A 54 2.14 4.14 -12.34
C LYS A 54 2.48 4.23 -10.87
N LEU A 55 1.48 4.54 -10.07
CA LEU A 55 1.63 4.66 -8.64
C LEU A 55 0.56 3.79 -7.98
N TYR A 56 0.98 2.96 -7.03
CA TYR A 56 0.07 2.07 -6.31
C TYR A 56 0.19 2.33 -4.82
N LEU A 57 -0.93 2.65 -4.19
CA LEU A 57 -1.01 2.71 -2.73
C LEU A 57 -1.66 1.42 -2.26
N ILE A 58 -0.95 0.66 -1.46
CA ILE A 58 -1.37 -0.66 -1.03
C ILE A 58 -1.46 -0.68 0.48
N LEU A 59 -2.56 -1.18 1.01
CA LEU A 59 -2.67 -1.43 2.43
C LEU A 59 -1.87 -2.70 2.72
N ASN A 60 -0.84 -2.60 3.55
CA ASN A 60 0.07 -3.71 3.82
C ASN A 60 -0.56 -4.80 4.67
N LYS A 61 -1.64 -4.50 5.34
CA LYS A 61 -2.34 -5.42 6.23
C LYS A 61 -3.59 -5.94 5.53
N SER A 62 -3.80 -7.24 5.61
CA SER A 62 -4.94 -7.84 4.93
C SER A 62 -6.27 -7.47 5.56
N THR A 63 -7.28 -7.38 4.69
CA THR A 63 -8.67 -7.38 5.10
C THR A 63 -9.17 -8.79 4.84
N ASP A 64 -9.42 -9.55 5.88
CA ASP A 64 -9.85 -10.92 5.72
C ASP A 64 -11.39 -10.99 5.78
N LYS A 65 -11.99 -11.23 4.63
CA LYS A 65 -13.46 -11.29 4.54
C LYS A 65 -14.06 -12.50 5.25
N LYS A 66 -13.28 -13.53 5.48
CA LYS A 66 -13.76 -14.73 6.15
C LYS A 66 -13.97 -14.54 7.64
N LYS A 67 -13.46 -13.50 8.22
CA LYS A 67 -13.67 -13.18 9.62
C LYS A 67 -15.10 -12.80 9.94
N ILE A 68 -15.91 -12.58 8.92
CA ILE A 68 -17.29 -12.18 9.10
C ILE A 68 -18.16 -13.34 9.62
N GLU A 69 -17.73 -14.57 9.47
CA GLU A 69 -18.51 -15.72 9.82
C GLU A 69 -18.43 -16.15 11.29
N GLY A 70 -17.74 -15.41 12.11
CA GLY A 70 -17.74 -15.65 13.55
C GLY A 70 -17.07 -16.91 14.05
N GLN A 71 -16.63 -17.75 13.16
CA GLN A 71 -15.95 -18.98 13.52
C GLN A 71 -14.52 -18.78 13.94
N LEU A 72 -14.04 -17.58 13.75
CA LEU A 72 -12.62 -17.34 13.77
C LEU A 72 -12.16 -16.65 15.00
N LEU A 73 -13.03 -16.60 15.98
CA LEU A 73 -12.71 -15.99 17.25
C LEU A 73 -11.51 -16.61 17.94
N PHE A 74 -11.25 -17.87 17.62
CA PHE A 74 -10.19 -18.60 18.28
C PHE A 74 -8.97 -18.85 17.40
N GLU A 75 -9.13 -18.78 16.09
CA GLU A 75 -8.10 -19.23 15.20
C GLU A 75 -7.21 -18.13 14.66
N ASN A 76 -7.78 -16.99 14.31
CA ASN A 76 -7.03 -16.00 13.57
C ASN A 76 -6.95 -14.66 14.24
N PHE A 77 -7.18 -14.70 15.50
CA PHE A 77 -7.15 -13.55 16.32
C PHE A 77 -5.90 -12.73 16.17
N ASP A 78 -4.74 -13.41 16.05
CA ASP A 78 -3.46 -12.74 15.91
C ASP A 78 -2.83 -12.89 14.54
N GLU A 79 -3.45 -13.65 13.66
CA GLU A 79 -2.89 -13.89 12.35
C GLU A 79 -3.35 -12.87 11.35
N GLN A 80 -2.79 -11.69 11.43
CA GLN A 80 -2.97 -10.71 10.39
C GLN A 80 -1.92 -10.95 9.34
N SER A 81 -2.38 -11.16 8.10
CA SER A 81 -1.47 -11.32 6.99
C SER A 81 -0.99 -9.96 6.51
N TYR A 82 0.28 -9.90 6.16
CA TYR A 82 0.89 -8.72 5.58
C TYR A 82 1.33 -9.03 4.17
N LEU A 83 1.20 -8.05 3.27
CA LEU A 83 1.69 -8.20 1.92
C LEU A 83 3.22 -8.33 1.92
N ILE A 84 3.86 -7.46 2.66
CA ILE A 84 5.30 -7.49 2.87
C ILE A 84 5.55 -7.58 4.38
N PRO A 85 5.64 -8.80 4.93
CA PRO A 85 5.84 -8.97 6.38
C PRO A 85 7.10 -8.31 6.91
N GLU A 86 8.13 -8.19 6.09
CA GLU A 86 9.36 -7.53 6.47
C GLU A 86 9.15 -6.06 6.81
N LEU A 87 8.06 -5.48 6.30
CA LEU A 87 7.70 -4.08 6.53
C LEU A 87 6.41 -3.96 7.33
N ARG A 88 6.15 -4.92 8.20
CA ARG A 88 4.87 -4.98 8.95
C ARG A 88 4.58 -3.76 9.81
N LYS A 89 5.59 -2.98 10.14
CA LYS A 89 5.38 -1.75 10.90
C LYS A 89 4.78 -0.64 10.07
N ALA A 90 4.90 -0.74 8.75
CA ALA A 90 4.29 0.23 7.84
C ALA A 90 2.89 -0.21 7.48
N GLN A 91 1.91 0.64 7.70
CA GLN A 91 0.53 0.35 7.37
C GLN A 91 0.29 0.36 5.87
N TYR A 92 1.07 1.16 5.14
CA TYR A 92 0.89 1.31 3.70
C TYR A 92 2.21 1.18 2.96
N LEU A 93 2.10 0.75 1.72
CA LEU A 93 3.23 0.68 0.80
C LEU A 93 2.87 1.49 -0.44
N LEU A 94 3.82 2.26 -0.94
CA LEU A 94 3.66 3.03 -2.15
C LEU A 94 4.63 2.46 -3.18
N LYS A 95 4.09 1.80 -4.20
CA LYS A 95 4.87 1.22 -5.28
C LYS A 95 4.86 2.18 -6.46
N ILE A 96 6.03 2.49 -6.99
CA ILE A 96 6.19 3.43 -8.08
C ILE A 96 6.84 2.71 -9.25
N GLU A 97 6.21 2.82 -10.42
CA GLU A 97 6.75 2.31 -11.69
C GLU A 97 6.89 3.47 -12.66
N GLY A 98 8.01 3.54 -13.33
CA GLY A 98 8.31 4.62 -14.26
C GLY A 98 9.18 5.70 -13.65
N GLY A 99 9.57 6.67 -14.44
CA GLY A 99 10.58 7.67 -14.08
C GLY A 99 10.07 9.07 -13.79
N GLY A 100 8.77 9.24 -13.62
CA GLY A 100 8.19 10.58 -13.52
C GLY A 100 8.31 11.26 -12.16
N PHE A 101 8.82 10.57 -11.14
CA PHE A 101 8.91 11.14 -9.79
C PHE A 101 10.35 11.22 -9.31
N ASN A 102 10.69 12.34 -8.70
CA ASN A 102 11.88 12.45 -7.89
C ASN A 102 11.55 11.89 -6.50
N ILE A 103 12.21 10.80 -6.13
CA ILE A 103 11.87 10.07 -4.91
C ILE A 103 12.11 10.92 -3.64
N ASP A 104 13.19 11.67 -3.58
CA ASP A 104 13.47 12.50 -2.41
C ASP A 104 12.42 13.58 -2.22
N ASN A 105 11.98 14.19 -3.31
CA ASN A 105 10.92 15.19 -3.27
C ASN A 105 9.58 14.55 -2.88
N LEU A 106 9.33 13.35 -3.37
CA LEU A 106 8.13 12.60 -3.04
C LEU A 106 8.08 12.28 -1.54
N LEU A 107 9.18 11.81 -0.98
CA LEU A 107 9.27 11.53 0.45
C LEU A 107 9.03 12.80 1.27
N LYS A 108 9.61 13.90 0.84
CA LYS A 108 9.44 15.19 1.53
C LYS A 108 7.96 15.60 1.55
N LYS A 109 7.30 15.52 0.41
CA LYS A 109 5.90 15.89 0.29
C LYS A 109 5.00 14.96 1.12
N LEU A 110 5.27 13.67 1.10
CA LEU A 110 4.48 12.72 1.90
C LEU A 110 4.62 13.01 3.40
N ASN A 111 5.82 13.34 3.84
CA ASN A 111 6.05 13.65 5.26
C ASN A 111 5.41 14.97 5.69
N GLU A 112 5.02 15.82 4.74
CA GLU A 112 4.30 17.06 5.04
C GLU A 112 2.81 16.82 5.30
N ILE A 113 2.31 15.63 5.01
CA ILE A 113 0.91 15.29 5.29
C ILE A 113 0.77 15.07 6.80
N ASP A 114 -0.14 15.79 7.43
CA ASP A 114 -0.29 15.77 8.89
C ASP A 114 -0.49 14.39 9.48
N ASN A 115 -1.21 13.53 8.76
CA ASN A 115 -1.56 12.20 9.24
C ASN A 115 -0.53 11.14 8.91
N VAL A 116 0.55 11.51 8.24
CA VAL A 116 1.65 10.61 7.96
C VAL A 116 2.69 10.77 9.06
N ILE A 117 2.98 9.67 9.75
CA ILE A 117 3.94 9.67 10.84
C ILE A 117 5.35 9.69 10.29
N SER A 118 5.64 8.81 9.34
CA SER A 118 6.95 8.76 8.70
C SER A 118 6.86 7.99 7.39
N THR A 119 7.83 8.23 6.53
CA THR A 119 7.99 7.47 5.29
C THR A 119 9.47 7.18 5.08
N TYR A 120 9.77 6.06 4.43
CA TYR A 120 11.15 5.76 4.05
C TYR A 120 11.19 4.92 2.79
N ARG A 121 12.27 5.08 2.06
CA ARG A 121 12.51 4.30 0.85
C ARG A 121 13.07 2.93 1.22
N THR A 122 12.61 1.91 0.52
CA THR A 122 13.08 0.54 0.72
C THR A 122 13.55 -0.04 -0.60
N GLU A 123 14.69 -0.71 -0.57
CA GLU A 123 15.20 -1.44 -1.72
C GLU A 123 14.45 -2.74 -1.87
N VAL A 124 13.71 -2.87 -2.97
CA VAL A 124 12.89 -4.05 -3.23
C VAL A 124 13.73 -5.32 -3.30
N SER A 125 14.94 -5.21 -3.84
CA SER A 125 15.82 -6.37 -4.00
C SER A 125 16.19 -7.06 -2.69
N SER A 126 16.14 -6.34 -1.56
CA SER A 126 16.47 -6.90 -0.26
C SER A 126 15.26 -7.52 0.45
N ILE A 127 14.08 -7.44 -0.13
CA ILE A 127 12.85 -7.93 0.48
C ILE A 127 12.57 -9.34 0.00
N LYS A 128 12.44 -10.29 0.94
CA LYS A 128 12.15 -11.68 0.58
C LYS A 128 10.80 -11.84 -0.10
N SER A 129 9.80 -11.08 0.35
CA SER A 129 8.44 -11.15 -0.16
C SER A 129 8.21 -10.27 -1.39
N LYS A 130 9.27 -9.83 -2.06
CA LYS A 130 9.19 -8.89 -3.17
C LYS A 130 8.29 -9.33 -4.32
N TYR A 131 8.12 -10.63 -4.51
CA TYR A 131 7.28 -11.14 -5.57
C TYR A 131 5.80 -10.84 -5.34
N ASN A 132 5.40 -10.54 -4.12
CA ASN A 132 4.04 -10.12 -3.83
C ASN A 132 3.72 -8.73 -4.41
N LEU A 133 4.75 -8.00 -4.82
CA LEU A 133 4.60 -6.68 -5.44
C LEU A 133 4.48 -6.75 -6.95
N ILE A 134 4.56 -7.96 -7.52
CA ILE A 134 4.40 -8.16 -8.95
C ILE A 134 2.92 -8.42 -9.22
N PHE A 135 2.23 -7.42 -9.74
CA PHE A 135 0.84 -7.53 -10.13
C PHE A 135 0.60 -6.59 -11.30
N GLU A 136 -0.30 -7.00 -12.14
CA GLU A 136 -0.68 -6.37 -13.41
C GLU A 136 0.33 -5.40 -14.02
#